data_0a36cce7669f3b927038cedb1b3b7461
#
_entry.id   0a36cce7669f3b927038cedb1b3b7461
#
_cell.length_a   1.000
_cell.length_b   1.000
_cell.length_c   1.000
_cell.angle_alpha   90.00
_cell.angle_beta   90.00
_cell.angle_gamma   90.00
#
_symmetry.space_group_name_H-M   'P 1'
#
loop_
_entity.id
_entity.type
_entity.pdbx_description
1 polymer ?
#
loop_
_entity_poly.entity_id
_entity_poly.type
_entity_poly.pdbx_seq_one_letter_code
_entity_poly.pdbx_strand_id
1 'polypeptide(L)'
;YVHTEMHKVRVVGTSFNVCAYKGSKEFETTLVEGIVDIYPSCNNQVITRLQKDEFFANYDGRCKKTILPSYEYLRWKEGLYCFDDVPFSGILDKLEKYYNVKITVTSPRLLTHEGLTGKFREQDGIEHILRAISKEHPFKFRINENKDSIIIYE
;
A
#
# COMPACT_ATOMS: atom_id res chain seq x y z
N TYR A 1 11.71 -2.56 19.08
CA TYR A 1 10.34 -2.16 18.84
C TYR A 1 10.27 -1.14 17.70
N VAL A 2 9.30 -1.29 16.82
CA VAL A 2 8.87 -0.25 15.88
C VAL A 2 7.54 0.32 16.38
N HIS A 3 7.48 1.63 16.54
CA HIS A 3 6.27 2.33 17.01
C HIS A 3 5.62 3.07 15.84
N THR A 4 4.31 2.82 15.64
CA THR A 4 3.47 3.56 14.72
C THR A 4 2.32 4.22 15.47
N GLU A 5 1.51 5.03 14.81
CA GLU A 5 0.35 5.65 15.46
C GLU A 5 -0.67 4.61 15.95
N MET A 6 -0.84 3.52 15.22
CA MET A 6 -1.85 2.49 15.51
C MET A 6 -1.31 1.29 16.27
N HIS A 7 -0.07 0.90 16.02
CA HIS A 7 0.49 -0.36 16.51
C HIS A 7 1.93 -0.22 16.99
N LYS A 8 2.31 -1.13 17.89
CA LYS A 8 3.71 -1.40 18.26
C LYS A 8 4.09 -2.78 17.74
N VAL A 9 5.25 -2.89 17.15
CA VAL A 9 5.79 -4.14 16.59
C VAL A 9 7.04 -4.53 17.34
N ARG A 10 7.00 -5.66 18.03
CA ARG A 10 8.15 -6.24 18.71
C ARG A 10 8.82 -7.28 17.82
N VAL A 11 10.11 -7.15 17.64
CA VAL A 11 10.92 -8.02 16.79
C VAL A 11 12.17 -8.45 17.52
N VAL A 12 12.65 -9.65 17.23
CA VAL A 12 13.92 -10.19 17.74
C VAL A 12 14.61 -10.96 16.60
N GLY A 13 15.70 -10.40 16.05
CA GLY A 13 16.46 -11.05 14.99
C GLY A 13 15.67 -11.35 13.74
N THR A 14 14.85 -10.37 13.27
CA THR A 14 13.85 -10.59 12.23
C THR A 14 14.11 -9.77 10.98
N SER A 15 13.78 -10.33 9.82
CA SER A 15 13.61 -9.59 8.56
C SER A 15 12.11 -9.39 8.33
N PHE A 16 11.66 -8.14 8.31
CA PHE A 16 10.25 -7.79 8.21
C PHE A 16 10.08 -6.44 7.51
N ASN A 17 8.86 -6.18 7.04
CA ASN A 17 8.45 -4.90 6.49
C ASN A 17 7.30 -4.33 7.31
N VAL A 18 7.28 -3.02 7.51
CA VAL A 18 6.16 -2.27 8.09
C VAL A 18 5.81 -1.13 7.16
N CYS A 19 4.54 -1.05 6.79
CA CYS A 19 3.95 0.05 6.05
C CYS A 19 2.92 0.74 6.96
N ALA A 20 3.24 1.94 7.44
CA ALA A 20 2.38 2.75 8.29
C ALA A 20 2.70 4.23 8.04
N TYR A 21 1.82 4.91 7.33
CA TYR A 21 1.98 6.32 7.02
C TYR A 21 1.30 7.19 8.08
N LYS A 22 1.93 8.31 8.42
CA LYS A 22 1.39 9.26 9.39
C LYS A 22 0.02 9.77 8.93
N GLY A 23 -0.95 9.75 9.84
CA GLY A 23 -2.33 10.16 9.56
C GLY A 23 -3.14 9.15 8.72
N SER A 24 -2.54 8.01 8.33
CA SER A 24 -3.26 6.93 7.66
C SER A 24 -3.90 6.00 8.70
N LYS A 25 -5.11 5.51 8.40
CA LYS A 25 -5.76 4.46 9.16
C LYS A 25 -5.38 3.05 8.69
N GLU A 26 -4.30 2.96 7.93
CA GLU A 26 -3.79 1.72 7.39
C GLU A 26 -2.47 1.35 8.04
N PHE A 27 -2.35 0.09 8.39
CA PHE A 27 -1.14 -0.52 8.91
C PHE A 27 -0.97 -1.88 8.26
N GLU A 28 0.18 -2.12 7.68
CA GLU A 28 0.55 -3.42 7.13
C GLU A 28 1.91 -3.86 7.67
N THR A 29 2.05 -5.13 7.95
CA THR A 29 3.36 -5.72 8.26
C THR A 29 3.48 -7.12 7.71
N THR A 30 4.66 -7.44 7.21
CA THR A 30 5.01 -8.72 6.61
C THR A 30 6.25 -9.26 7.27
N LEU A 31 6.24 -10.53 7.61
CA LEU A 31 7.38 -11.22 8.19
C LEU A 31 8.05 -12.12 7.16
N VAL A 32 9.33 -11.85 6.90
CA VAL A 32 10.17 -12.66 6.01
C VAL A 32 10.92 -13.73 6.79
N GLU A 33 11.44 -13.38 7.97
CA GLU A 33 12.22 -14.28 8.82
C GLU A 33 12.11 -13.89 10.30
N GLY A 34 12.05 -14.88 11.19
CA GLY A 34 11.98 -14.70 12.63
C GLY A 34 10.57 -14.74 13.19
N ILE A 35 10.29 -13.93 14.20
CA ILE A 35 8.98 -13.81 14.87
C ILE A 35 8.68 -12.34 15.14
N VAL A 36 7.45 -11.94 14.87
CA VAL A 36 6.93 -10.59 15.12
C VAL A 36 5.69 -10.65 15.99
N ASP A 37 5.69 -9.91 17.09
CA ASP A 37 4.50 -9.68 17.91
C ASP A 37 3.95 -8.27 17.61
N ILE A 38 2.63 -8.21 17.38
CA ILE A 38 1.90 -6.97 17.08
C ILE A 38 1.02 -6.62 18.27
N TYR A 39 1.12 -5.38 18.73
CA TYR A 39 0.37 -4.81 19.83
C TYR A 39 -0.40 -3.57 19.37
N PRO A 40 -1.54 -3.23 19.99
CA PRO A 40 -2.11 -1.90 19.85
C PRO A 40 -1.13 -0.86 20.40
N SER A 41 -1.15 0.37 19.88
CA SER A 41 -0.32 1.45 20.44
C SER A 41 -0.70 1.81 21.87
N CYS A 42 -1.97 1.59 22.24
CA CYS A 42 -2.55 2.01 23.53
C CYS A 42 -2.32 1.03 24.68
N ASN A 43 -1.96 -0.23 24.43
CA ASN A 43 -1.75 -1.23 25.48
C ASN A 43 -0.65 -2.24 25.12
N ASN A 44 -0.39 -3.20 26.03
CA ASN A 44 0.65 -4.22 25.86
C ASN A 44 0.08 -5.64 25.68
N GLN A 45 -1.17 -5.75 25.28
CA GLN A 45 -1.75 -7.04 24.95
C GLN A 45 -1.46 -7.38 23.47
N VAL A 46 -0.88 -8.55 23.23
CA VAL A 46 -0.58 -9.01 21.87
C VAL A 46 -1.88 -9.18 21.07
N ILE A 47 -2.00 -8.48 19.94
CA ILE A 47 -3.10 -8.69 18.99
C ILE A 47 -2.88 -10.00 18.26
N THR A 48 -1.67 -10.19 17.71
CA THR A 48 -1.31 -11.37 16.95
C THR A 48 0.21 -11.54 16.91
N ARG A 49 0.62 -12.76 16.65
CA ARG A 49 2.01 -13.13 16.35
C ARG A 49 2.11 -13.58 14.91
N LEU A 50 3.09 -13.05 14.20
CA LEU A 50 3.43 -13.48 12.84
C LEU A 50 4.57 -14.48 12.88
N GLN A 51 4.42 -15.51 12.04
CA GLN A 51 5.46 -16.44 11.65
C GLN A 51 5.96 -16.09 10.25
N LYS A 52 7.02 -16.77 9.83
CA LYS A 52 7.58 -16.61 8.49
C LYS A 52 6.48 -16.68 7.42
N ASP A 53 6.56 -15.80 6.44
CA ASP A 53 5.66 -15.69 5.31
C ASP A 53 4.23 -15.24 5.66
N GLU A 54 4.00 -14.77 6.90
CA GLU A 54 2.71 -14.22 7.29
C GLU A 54 2.67 -12.70 7.14
N PHE A 55 1.49 -12.23 6.80
CA PHE A 55 1.12 -10.83 6.60
C PHE A 55 -0.02 -10.46 7.54
N PHE A 56 0.08 -9.30 8.15
CA PHE A 56 -1.00 -8.69 8.92
C PHE A 56 -1.30 -7.30 8.38
N ALA A 57 -2.58 -7.02 8.24
CA ALA A 57 -3.09 -5.70 7.88
C ALA A 57 -4.18 -5.26 8.85
N ASN A 58 -4.22 -3.96 9.11
CA ASN A 58 -5.33 -3.28 9.75
C ASN A 58 -5.75 -2.11 8.86
N TYR A 59 -6.96 -2.16 8.35
CA TYR A 59 -7.57 -1.12 7.53
C TYR A 59 -8.78 -0.56 8.28
N ASP A 60 -8.66 0.65 8.81
CA ASP A 60 -9.71 1.35 9.56
C ASP A 60 -10.33 0.49 10.68
N GLY A 61 -9.48 -0.19 11.46
CA GLY A 61 -9.89 -1.06 12.58
C GLY A 61 -10.24 -2.50 12.18
N ARG A 62 -10.26 -2.83 10.90
CA ARG A 62 -10.47 -4.20 10.42
C ARG A 62 -9.14 -4.91 10.26
N CYS A 63 -8.88 -5.85 11.18
CA CYS A 63 -7.65 -6.62 11.19
C CYS A 63 -7.78 -7.89 10.37
N LYS A 64 -6.75 -8.20 9.56
CA LYS A 64 -6.64 -9.42 8.78
C LYS A 64 -5.24 -9.98 8.92
N LYS A 65 -5.13 -11.29 9.16
CA LYS A 65 -3.88 -12.05 9.10
C LYS A 65 -4.01 -13.10 8.00
N THR A 66 -3.01 -13.21 7.12
CA THR A 66 -2.98 -14.17 6.02
C THR A 66 -1.55 -14.57 5.70
N ILE A 67 -1.37 -15.56 4.84
CA ILE A 67 -0.07 -15.89 4.26
C ILE A 67 0.19 -14.91 3.11
N LEU A 68 1.43 -14.44 3.00
CA LEU A 68 1.85 -13.54 1.94
C LEU A 68 1.71 -14.25 0.57
N PRO A 69 0.91 -13.72 -0.35
CA PRO A 69 0.67 -14.39 -1.62
C PRO A 69 1.92 -14.44 -2.52
N SER A 70 2.83 -13.47 -2.36
CA SER A 70 4.07 -13.42 -3.12
C SER A 70 5.08 -12.47 -2.46
N TYR A 71 6.38 -12.84 -2.52
CA TYR A 71 7.49 -11.94 -2.12
C TYR A 71 7.63 -10.72 -3.04
N GLU A 72 7.04 -10.73 -4.21
CA GLU A 72 7.02 -9.57 -5.11
C GLU A 72 6.38 -8.34 -4.44
N TYR A 73 5.46 -8.56 -3.51
CA TYR A 73 4.86 -7.49 -2.71
C TYR A 73 5.88 -6.68 -1.89
N LEU A 74 7.06 -7.24 -1.62
CA LEU A 74 8.14 -6.59 -0.87
C LEU A 74 9.14 -5.86 -1.77
N ARG A 75 9.00 -5.96 -3.09
CA ARG A 75 9.97 -5.40 -4.04
C ARG A 75 9.89 -3.87 -4.19
N TRP A 76 8.96 -3.21 -3.50
CA TRP A 76 8.93 -1.76 -3.45
C TRP A 76 10.24 -1.14 -2.97
N LYS A 77 11.01 -1.84 -2.12
CA LYS A 77 12.37 -1.44 -1.70
C LYS A 77 13.37 -1.42 -2.87
N GLU A 78 13.08 -2.17 -3.92
CA GLU A 78 13.86 -2.22 -5.16
C GLU A 78 13.32 -1.22 -6.20
N GLY A 79 12.37 -0.36 -5.81
CA GLY A 79 11.69 0.57 -6.71
C GLY A 79 10.73 -0.11 -7.68
N LEU A 80 10.16 -1.26 -7.30
CA LEU A 80 9.17 -1.99 -8.09
C LEU A 80 7.83 -2.02 -7.36
N TYR A 81 6.81 -1.41 -7.94
CA TYR A 81 5.44 -1.43 -7.44
C TYR A 81 4.68 -2.57 -8.10
N CYS A 82 4.25 -3.53 -7.30
CA CYS A 82 3.48 -4.70 -7.75
C CYS A 82 2.04 -4.59 -7.24
N PHE A 83 1.09 -4.67 -8.16
CA PHE A 83 -0.33 -4.74 -7.88
C PHE A 83 -0.83 -6.11 -8.33
N ASP A 84 -1.62 -6.77 -7.51
CA ASP A 84 -2.24 -8.07 -7.80
C ASP A 84 -3.71 -8.00 -7.38
N ASP A 85 -4.58 -7.94 -8.38
CA ASP A 85 -6.03 -7.78 -8.21
C ASP A 85 -6.42 -6.65 -7.24
N VAL A 86 -5.72 -5.50 -7.36
CA VAL A 86 -5.95 -4.35 -6.49
C VAL A 86 -7.01 -3.44 -7.11
N PRO A 87 -8.08 -3.08 -6.39
CA PRO A 87 -9.07 -2.12 -6.87
C PRO A 87 -8.43 -0.80 -7.31
N PHE A 88 -8.97 -0.15 -8.34
CA PHE A 88 -8.39 1.10 -8.87
C PHE A 88 -8.25 2.18 -7.79
N SER A 89 -9.23 2.32 -6.90
CA SER A 89 -9.13 3.23 -5.75
C SER A 89 -7.90 2.94 -4.87
N GLY A 90 -7.67 1.67 -4.56
CA GLY A 90 -6.51 1.24 -3.74
C GLY A 90 -5.16 1.48 -4.44
N ILE A 91 -5.12 1.39 -5.78
CA ILE A 91 -3.92 1.75 -6.55
C ILE A 91 -3.66 3.26 -6.45
N LEU A 92 -4.69 4.09 -6.61
CA LEU A 92 -4.57 5.53 -6.50
C LEU A 92 -4.09 5.96 -5.11
N ASP A 93 -4.63 5.37 -4.04
CA ASP A 93 -4.19 5.61 -2.66
C ASP A 93 -2.71 5.26 -2.46
N LYS A 94 -2.25 4.16 -3.04
CA LYS A 94 -0.83 3.77 -3.01
C LYS A 94 0.05 4.72 -3.81
N LEU A 95 -0.38 5.14 -4.99
CA LEU A 95 0.36 6.10 -5.81
C LEU A 95 0.47 7.48 -5.15
N GLU A 96 -0.60 7.96 -4.48
CA GLU A 96 -0.54 9.19 -3.67
C GLU A 96 0.59 9.12 -2.63
N LYS A 97 0.68 7.99 -1.92
CA LYS A 97 1.68 7.78 -0.87
C LYS A 97 3.09 7.61 -1.44
N TYR A 98 3.24 6.84 -2.52
CA TYR A 98 4.55 6.57 -3.12
C TYR A 98 5.18 7.81 -3.75
N TYR A 99 4.37 8.66 -4.38
CA TYR A 99 4.84 9.86 -5.08
C TYR A 99 4.61 11.17 -4.31
N ASN A 100 3.99 11.08 -3.12
CA ASN A 100 3.63 12.25 -2.31
C ASN A 100 2.84 13.29 -3.10
N VAL A 101 1.81 12.83 -3.79
CA VAL A 101 0.91 13.64 -4.63
C VAL A 101 -0.52 13.51 -4.14
N LYS A 102 -1.37 14.46 -4.48
CA LYS A 102 -2.82 14.40 -4.26
C LYS A 102 -3.52 13.96 -5.54
N ILE A 103 -4.32 12.89 -5.50
CA ILE A 103 -5.12 12.42 -6.64
C ILE A 103 -6.60 12.65 -6.36
N THR A 104 -7.26 13.38 -7.24
CA THR A 104 -8.71 13.61 -7.17
C THR A 104 -9.40 12.96 -8.35
N VAL A 105 -10.39 12.12 -8.10
CA VAL A 105 -11.21 11.49 -9.12
C VAL A 105 -12.54 12.21 -9.21
N THR A 106 -12.88 12.75 -10.38
CA THR A 106 -14.11 13.54 -10.56
C THR A 106 -15.33 12.67 -10.91
N SER A 107 -15.10 11.47 -11.46
CA SER A 107 -16.17 10.52 -11.78
C SER A 107 -16.13 9.32 -10.84
N PRO A 108 -17.14 9.15 -9.96
CA PRO A 108 -17.22 8.01 -9.05
C PRO A 108 -17.24 6.65 -9.77
N ARG A 109 -17.67 6.60 -11.02
CA ARG A 109 -17.69 5.37 -11.82
C ARG A 109 -16.31 4.78 -12.04
N LEU A 110 -15.29 5.62 -12.17
CA LEU A 110 -13.91 5.18 -12.34
C LEU A 110 -13.41 4.38 -11.13
N LEU A 111 -13.92 4.64 -9.93
CA LEU A 111 -13.53 3.96 -8.70
C LEU A 111 -14.13 2.55 -8.56
N THR A 112 -15.11 2.22 -9.42
CA THR A 112 -15.77 0.89 -9.42
C THR A 112 -15.11 -0.11 -10.36
N HIS A 113 -14.01 0.28 -11.02
CA HIS A 113 -13.27 -0.62 -11.89
C HIS A 113 -12.70 -1.81 -11.11
N GLU A 114 -12.75 -2.97 -11.75
CA GLU A 114 -12.24 -4.22 -11.22
C GLU A 114 -10.76 -4.14 -10.90
N GLY A 115 -10.28 -5.14 -10.17
CA GLY A 115 -8.90 -5.19 -9.72
C GLY A 115 -7.88 -5.18 -10.88
N LEU A 116 -6.84 -4.42 -10.69
CA LEU A 116 -5.73 -4.30 -11.63
C LEU A 116 -4.55 -5.13 -11.16
N THR A 117 -3.94 -5.84 -12.10
CA THR A 117 -2.68 -6.55 -11.88
C THR A 117 -1.60 -5.95 -12.77
N GLY A 118 -0.48 -5.56 -12.16
CA GLY A 118 0.61 -4.95 -12.91
C GLY A 118 1.86 -4.71 -12.09
N LYS A 119 2.97 -4.49 -12.78
CA LYS A 119 4.27 -4.17 -12.19
C LYS A 119 4.81 -2.90 -12.82
N PHE A 120 5.17 -1.93 -12.00
CA PHE A 120 5.66 -0.62 -12.43
C PHE A 120 6.95 -0.27 -11.71
N ARG A 121 7.87 0.37 -12.40
CA ARG A 121 9.10 0.88 -11.79
C ARG A 121 8.86 2.29 -11.27
N GLU A 122 9.31 2.56 -10.05
CA GLU A 122 9.26 3.89 -9.45
C GLU A 122 9.89 4.97 -10.34
N GLN A 123 11.02 4.64 -10.96
CA GLN A 123 11.77 5.54 -11.86
C GLN A 123 11.00 5.95 -13.11
N ASP A 124 10.00 5.18 -13.55
CA ASP A 124 9.19 5.51 -14.73
C ASP A 124 8.24 6.69 -14.46
N GLY A 125 8.00 6.99 -13.19
CA GLY A 125 7.19 8.11 -12.72
C GLY A 125 5.69 7.85 -12.80
N ILE A 126 4.94 8.64 -12.01
CA ILE A 126 3.49 8.46 -11.88
C ILE A 126 2.73 8.69 -13.18
N GLU A 127 3.19 9.61 -14.03
CA GLU A 127 2.56 9.89 -15.33
C GLU A 127 2.60 8.66 -16.24
N HIS A 128 3.73 7.96 -16.29
CA HIS A 128 3.89 6.75 -17.06
C HIS A 128 2.97 5.63 -16.55
N ILE A 129 2.89 5.46 -15.23
CA ILE A 129 2.01 4.48 -14.60
C ILE A 129 0.55 4.76 -14.92
N LEU A 130 0.09 6.00 -14.76
CA LEU A 130 -1.29 6.38 -15.09
C LEU A 130 -1.61 6.19 -16.57
N ARG A 131 -0.66 6.50 -17.48
CA ARG A 131 -0.82 6.22 -18.90
C ARG A 131 -0.92 4.73 -19.23
N ALA A 132 -0.16 3.90 -18.53
CA ALA A 132 -0.23 2.45 -18.70
C ALA A 132 -1.58 1.91 -18.23
N ILE A 133 -2.04 2.32 -17.05
CA ILE A 133 -3.34 1.91 -16.50
C ILE A 133 -4.49 2.39 -17.38
N SER A 134 -4.43 3.61 -17.92
CA SER A 134 -5.50 4.16 -18.76
C SER A 134 -5.72 3.42 -20.10
N LYS A 135 -4.78 2.56 -20.52
CA LYS A 135 -4.97 1.70 -21.69
C LYS A 135 -5.92 0.54 -21.44
N GLU A 136 -5.93 0.02 -20.22
CA GLU A 136 -6.81 -1.09 -19.81
C GLU A 136 -8.12 -0.58 -19.20
N HIS A 137 -8.05 0.50 -18.45
CA HIS A 137 -9.18 1.18 -17.81
C HIS A 137 -9.23 2.64 -18.30
N PRO A 138 -10.02 2.92 -19.35
CA PRO A 138 -10.01 4.23 -20.01
C PRO A 138 -10.39 5.37 -19.07
N PHE A 139 -9.47 6.30 -18.87
CA PHE A 139 -9.66 7.58 -18.20
C PHE A 139 -8.66 8.61 -18.75
N LYS A 140 -8.93 9.87 -18.47
CA LYS A 140 -8.01 10.98 -18.74
C LYS A 140 -7.49 11.53 -17.42
N PHE A 141 -6.34 12.16 -17.44
CA PHE A 141 -5.79 12.81 -16.26
C PHE A 141 -5.04 14.10 -16.63
N ARG A 142 -4.94 14.98 -15.65
CA ARG A 142 -4.18 16.21 -15.74
C ARG A 142 -3.31 16.34 -14.50
N ILE A 143 -2.04 16.63 -14.69
CA ILE A 143 -1.07 16.92 -13.63
C ILE A 143 -0.88 18.43 -13.60
N ASN A 144 -0.88 19.04 -12.41
CA ASN A 144 -0.63 20.47 -12.27
C ASN A 144 0.85 20.82 -12.51
N GLU A 145 1.17 22.12 -12.60
CA GLU A 145 2.53 22.58 -12.90
C GLU A 145 3.54 22.16 -11.83
N ASN A 146 3.14 22.14 -10.56
CA ASN A 146 3.99 21.74 -9.43
C ASN A 146 4.17 20.22 -9.31
N LYS A 147 3.43 19.43 -10.10
CA LYS A 147 3.42 17.95 -10.08
C LYS A 147 3.05 17.33 -8.72
N ASP A 148 2.31 18.05 -7.90
CA ASP A 148 1.85 17.63 -6.58
C ASP A 148 0.36 17.30 -6.53
N SER A 149 -0.39 17.59 -7.61
CA SER A 149 -1.82 17.34 -7.72
C SER A 149 -2.19 16.79 -9.09
N ILE A 150 -3.03 15.74 -9.08
CA ILE A 150 -3.50 15.04 -10.27
C ILE A 150 -5.02 14.95 -10.23
N ILE A 151 -5.67 15.28 -11.34
CA ILE A 151 -7.11 15.14 -11.51
C ILE A 151 -7.36 14.05 -12.55
N ILE A 152 -8.17 13.06 -12.18
CA ILE A 152 -8.59 11.95 -13.05
C ILE A 152 -10.07 12.13 -13.41
N TYR A 153 -10.38 12.00 -14.69
CA TYR A 153 -11.72 12.21 -15.23
C TYR A 153 -11.96 11.30 -16.46
N GLU A 154 -13.21 11.16 -16.88
CA GLU A 154 -13.62 10.39 -18.07
C GLU A 154 -13.24 11.07 -19.39
#